data_5c0d3137724a85e28e59b30b78272b15
#
_entry.id   5c0d3137724a85e28e59b30b78272b15
#
_cell.length_a   1.000
_cell.length_b   1.000
_cell.length_c   1.000
_cell.angle_alpha   90.00
_cell.angle_beta   90.00
_cell.angle_gamma   90.00
#
_symmetry.space_group_name_H-M   'P 1'
#
loop_
_entity.id
_entity.type
_entity.pdbx_description
1 polymer ?
#
loop_
_entity_poly.entity_id
_entity_poly.type
_entity_poly.pdbx_seq_one_letter_code
_entity_poly.pdbx_strand_id
1 'polypeptide(L)'
;WYLIGYGGDEPLIRQKITEAGMQERVIILGKKNNPYPYMRACDLYVQPSRYEGKAVTVREAQLLGKPVVITNYATSASQLEDGADGVIVPMDNAGCAAGIAALLRDPARMPQLSENCVKRDYLNSAAVEKFYALME
;
A
#
# COMPACT_ATOMS: atom_id res chain seq x y z
N TRP A 1 4.12 10.41 -8.58
CA TRP A 1 4.23 9.02 -8.20
C TRP A 1 5.69 8.68 -7.93
N TYR A 2 5.97 8.07 -6.78
CA TYR A 2 7.34 7.68 -6.41
C TYR A 2 7.41 6.17 -6.26
N LEU A 3 8.38 5.54 -6.92
CA LEU A 3 8.64 4.12 -6.86
C LEU A 3 9.89 3.88 -6.01
N ILE A 4 9.75 3.16 -4.89
CA ILE A 4 10.84 2.78 -4.00
C ILE A 4 11.02 1.26 -4.11
N GLY A 5 12.22 0.85 -4.46
CA GLY A 5 12.54 -0.56 -4.64
C GLY A 5 13.64 -0.75 -5.67
N TYR A 6 13.90 -1.99 -5.98
CA TYR A 6 14.84 -2.40 -7.02
C TYR A 6 14.46 -3.79 -7.53
N GLY A 7 14.82 -4.10 -8.76
CA GLY A 7 14.53 -5.40 -9.36
C GLY A 7 14.90 -5.46 -10.84
N GLY A 8 14.85 -6.64 -11.39
CA GLY A 8 15.19 -6.89 -12.79
C GLY A 8 14.28 -6.18 -13.80
N ASP A 9 13.07 -5.83 -13.38
CA ASP A 9 12.07 -5.18 -14.25
C ASP A 9 12.22 -3.65 -14.30
N GLU A 10 13.19 -3.05 -13.59
CA GLU A 10 13.38 -1.59 -13.61
C GLU A 10 13.56 -1.02 -15.02
N PRO A 11 14.33 -1.64 -15.95
CA PRO A 11 14.42 -1.16 -17.32
C PRO A 11 13.08 -1.12 -18.05
N LEU A 12 12.24 -2.15 -17.85
CA LEU A 12 10.89 -2.19 -18.42
C LEU A 12 10.01 -1.08 -17.86
N ILE A 13 10.08 -0.81 -16.56
CA ILE A 13 9.33 0.27 -15.92
C ILE A 13 9.77 1.63 -16.50
N ARG A 14 11.07 1.87 -16.64
CA ARG A 14 11.61 3.10 -17.25
C ARG A 14 11.13 3.28 -18.70
N GLN A 15 11.14 2.20 -19.47
CA GLN A 15 10.60 2.22 -20.82
C GLN A 15 9.12 2.62 -20.82
N LYS A 16 8.29 2.02 -19.97
CA LYS A 16 6.85 2.34 -19.87
C LYS A 16 6.61 3.78 -19.44
N ILE A 17 7.39 4.31 -18.52
CA ILE A 17 7.33 5.73 -18.11
C ILE A 17 7.61 6.64 -19.30
N THR A 18 8.62 6.31 -20.10
CA THR A 18 9.01 7.08 -21.29
C THR A 18 7.94 7.01 -22.37
N GLU A 19 7.44 5.80 -22.68
CA GLU A 19 6.39 5.59 -23.67
C GLU A 19 5.11 6.37 -23.31
N ALA A 20 4.82 6.52 -22.01
CA ALA A 20 3.68 7.27 -21.51
C ALA A 20 3.93 8.81 -21.37
N GLY A 21 5.14 9.28 -21.61
CA GLY A 21 5.50 10.70 -21.42
C GLY A 21 5.42 11.17 -19.96
N MET A 22 5.66 10.26 -18.99
CA MET A 22 5.43 10.49 -17.55
C MET A 22 6.72 10.70 -16.74
N GLN A 23 7.84 11.01 -17.38
CA GLN A 23 9.15 11.11 -16.73
C GLN A 23 9.18 12.12 -15.59
N GLU A 24 8.43 13.23 -15.73
CA GLU A 24 8.32 14.29 -14.70
C GLU A 24 7.35 13.95 -13.58
N ARG A 25 6.54 12.88 -13.73
CA ARG A 25 5.46 12.53 -12.78
C ARG A 25 5.65 11.18 -12.11
N VAL A 26 6.44 10.29 -12.68
CA VAL A 26 6.74 8.97 -12.14
C VAL A 26 8.24 8.84 -11.93
N ILE A 27 8.66 8.92 -10.68
CA ILE A 27 10.06 8.99 -10.29
C ILE A 27 10.49 7.68 -9.64
N ILE A 28 11.49 7.04 -10.18
CA ILE A 28 12.11 5.85 -9.57
C ILE A 28 13.21 6.31 -8.62
N LEU A 29 12.99 6.11 -7.34
CA LEU A 29 13.91 6.50 -6.27
C LEU A 29 14.97 5.42 -5.96
N GLY A 30 14.78 4.21 -6.49
CA GLY A 30 15.63 3.06 -6.22
C GLY A 30 15.48 2.53 -4.78
N LYS A 31 16.43 1.69 -4.35
CA LYS A 31 16.45 1.13 -2.99
C LYS A 31 16.73 2.22 -1.97
N LYS A 32 15.98 2.22 -0.86
CA LYS A 32 16.21 3.08 0.30
C LYS A 32 16.46 2.24 1.54
N ASN A 33 17.49 2.57 2.32
CA ASN A 33 17.76 1.90 3.59
C ASN A 33 16.68 2.21 4.65
N ASN A 34 16.12 3.42 4.59
CA ASN A 34 15.01 3.84 5.43
C ASN A 34 13.88 4.38 4.54
N PRO A 35 12.81 3.61 4.27
CA PRO A 35 11.68 4.04 3.46
C PRO A 35 10.66 4.89 4.24
N TYR A 36 10.69 4.88 5.57
CA TYR A 36 9.65 5.51 6.40
C TYR A 36 9.44 7.01 6.19
N PRO A 37 10.47 7.84 5.96
CA PRO A 37 10.26 9.25 5.64
C PRO A 37 9.40 9.45 4.38
N TYR A 38 9.60 8.61 3.37
CA TYR A 38 8.81 8.65 2.13
C TYR A 38 7.38 8.15 2.36
N MET A 39 7.22 7.05 3.10
CA MET A 39 5.90 6.54 3.48
C MET A 39 5.12 7.56 4.32
N ARG A 40 5.80 8.24 5.25
CA ARG A 40 5.17 9.28 6.06
C ARG A 40 4.77 10.51 5.25
N ALA A 41 5.52 10.84 4.21
CA ALA A 41 5.27 12.01 3.37
C ALA A 41 4.24 11.76 2.26
N CYS A 42 3.93 10.49 1.92
CA CYS A 42 2.96 10.21 0.87
C CYS A 42 1.52 10.47 1.33
N ASP A 43 0.65 10.77 0.37
CA ASP A 43 -0.79 10.89 0.60
C ASP A 43 -1.48 9.53 0.52
N LEU A 44 -0.97 8.64 -0.30
CA LEU A 44 -1.49 7.30 -0.55
C LEU A 44 -0.35 6.31 -0.72
N TYR A 45 -0.41 5.19 -0.01
CA TYR A 45 0.48 4.06 -0.21
C TYR A 45 -0.17 3.04 -1.16
N VAL A 46 0.54 2.62 -2.19
CA VAL A 46 0.02 1.67 -3.19
C VAL A 46 0.97 0.50 -3.35
N GLN A 47 0.45 -0.73 -3.20
CA GLN A 47 1.19 -1.97 -3.40
C GLN A 47 0.44 -2.89 -4.37
N PRO A 48 0.67 -2.75 -5.68
CA PRO A 48 -0.02 -3.52 -6.73
C PRO A 48 0.66 -4.89 -6.95
N SER A 49 0.75 -5.68 -5.90
CA SER A 49 1.39 -7.00 -5.93
C SER A 49 0.49 -8.03 -6.58
N ARG A 50 1.10 -9.05 -7.20
CA ARG A 50 0.39 -10.25 -7.68
C ARG A 50 0.33 -11.35 -6.63
N TYR A 51 1.33 -11.40 -5.77
CA TYR A 51 1.47 -12.40 -4.72
C TYR A 51 2.03 -11.73 -3.47
N GLU A 52 1.39 -11.96 -2.35
CA GLU A 52 1.89 -11.59 -1.03
C GLU A 52 1.46 -12.66 -0.02
N GLY A 53 2.34 -12.99 0.91
CA GLY A 53 1.97 -13.74 2.09
C GLY A 53 1.31 -12.79 3.10
N LYS A 54 2.14 -12.00 3.79
CA LYS A 54 1.70 -10.91 4.65
C LYS A 54 2.64 -9.72 4.41
N ALA A 55 2.16 -8.74 3.67
CA ALA A 55 2.96 -7.57 3.29
C ALA A 55 3.20 -6.68 4.51
N VAL A 56 4.40 -6.76 5.07
CA VAL A 56 4.82 -5.95 6.23
C VAL A 56 4.71 -4.46 5.90
N THR A 57 5.09 -4.07 4.70
CA THR A 57 5.05 -2.67 4.24
C THR A 57 3.65 -2.08 4.18
N VAL A 58 2.63 -2.87 3.90
CA VAL A 58 1.22 -2.46 4.00
C VAL A 58 0.89 -2.11 5.46
N ARG A 59 1.28 -2.97 6.39
CA ARG A 59 1.08 -2.74 7.83
C ARG A 59 1.83 -1.50 8.32
N GLU A 60 3.05 -1.31 7.86
CA GLU A 60 3.86 -0.13 8.18
C GLU A 60 3.19 1.18 7.69
N ALA A 61 2.63 1.17 6.47
CA ALA A 61 1.89 2.31 5.95
C ALA A 61 0.63 2.61 6.78
N GLN A 62 -0.13 1.58 7.15
CA GLN A 62 -1.31 1.71 8.02
C GLN A 62 -0.96 2.27 9.40
N LEU A 63 0.12 1.79 10.03
CA LEU A 63 0.64 2.31 11.31
C LEU A 63 1.06 3.78 11.23
N LEU A 64 1.49 4.23 10.05
CA LEU A 64 1.80 5.64 9.77
C LEU A 64 0.56 6.47 9.43
N GLY A 65 -0.64 5.90 9.56
CA GLY A 65 -1.91 6.55 9.26
C GLY A 65 -2.13 6.81 7.76
N LYS A 66 -1.49 6.03 6.89
CA LYS A 66 -1.61 6.23 5.44
C LYS A 66 -2.71 5.37 4.85
N PRO A 67 -3.61 5.96 4.04
CA PRO A 67 -4.52 5.17 3.21
C PRO A 67 -3.73 4.22 2.32
N VAL A 68 -4.21 3.00 2.18
CA VAL A 68 -3.53 1.95 1.43
C VAL A 68 -4.38 1.46 0.28
N VAL A 69 -3.78 1.27 -0.88
CA VAL A 69 -4.36 0.50 -1.98
C VAL A 69 -3.52 -0.74 -2.23
N ILE A 70 -4.16 -1.90 -2.24
CA ILE A 70 -3.57 -3.16 -2.63
C ILE A 70 -4.40 -3.83 -3.71
N THR A 71 -3.80 -4.70 -4.48
CA THR A 71 -4.50 -5.54 -5.44
C THR A 71 -5.16 -6.75 -4.75
N ASN A 72 -6.15 -7.32 -5.39
CA ASN A 72 -6.93 -8.47 -4.90
C ASN A 72 -6.12 -9.80 -5.04
N TYR A 73 -4.97 -9.90 -4.36
CA TYR A 73 -4.25 -11.16 -4.24
C TYR A 73 -4.87 -12.05 -3.14
N ALA A 74 -4.55 -13.34 -3.11
CA ALA A 74 -5.24 -14.35 -2.30
C ALA A 74 -5.36 -14.01 -0.80
N THR A 75 -4.38 -13.29 -0.23
CA THR A 75 -4.36 -12.92 1.20
C THR A 75 -4.79 -11.48 1.46
N SER A 76 -5.22 -10.72 0.45
CA SER A 76 -5.52 -9.29 0.54
C SER A 76 -6.51 -8.94 1.66
N ALA A 77 -7.59 -9.71 1.81
CA ALA A 77 -8.59 -9.52 2.86
C ALA A 77 -8.05 -9.70 4.30
N SER A 78 -6.89 -10.35 4.45
CA SER A 78 -6.21 -10.45 5.76
C SER A 78 -5.28 -9.25 6.05
N GLN A 79 -5.03 -8.42 5.05
CA GLN A 79 -4.12 -7.28 5.14
C GLN A 79 -4.85 -6.01 5.56
N LEU A 80 -6.02 -5.77 5.00
CA LEU A 80 -6.84 -4.60 5.28
C LEU A 80 -8.33 -4.96 5.18
N GLU A 81 -9.16 -4.13 5.74
CA GLU A 81 -10.60 -4.17 5.58
C GLU A 81 -10.99 -3.20 4.46
N ASP A 82 -11.49 -3.77 3.35
CA ASP A 82 -11.79 -3.01 2.15
C ASP A 82 -12.81 -1.89 2.43
N GLY A 83 -12.45 -0.70 2.04
CA GLY A 83 -13.25 0.50 2.26
C GLY A 83 -13.18 1.06 3.68
N ALA A 84 -12.53 0.41 4.63
CA ALA A 84 -12.35 0.90 5.99
C ALA A 84 -10.98 1.54 6.21
N ASP A 85 -9.89 0.79 6.07
CA ASP A 85 -8.51 1.26 6.29
C ASP A 85 -7.64 1.20 5.02
N GLY A 86 -8.27 0.94 3.88
CA GLY A 86 -7.67 0.91 2.56
C GLY A 86 -8.68 0.47 1.50
N VAL A 87 -8.21 0.24 0.31
CA VAL A 87 -9.02 -0.22 -0.82
C VAL A 87 -8.35 -1.40 -1.51
N ILE A 88 -9.13 -2.44 -1.80
CA ILE A 88 -8.70 -3.59 -2.58
C ILE A 88 -9.18 -3.38 -4.02
N VAL A 89 -8.25 -3.32 -4.96
CA VAL A 89 -8.55 -3.10 -6.38
C VAL A 89 -8.30 -4.36 -7.21
N PRO A 90 -8.91 -4.50 -8.39
CA PRO A 90 -8.61 -5.60 -9.30
C PRO A 90 -7.12 -5.71 -9.61
N MET A 91 -6.65 -6.95 -9.86
CA MET A 91 -5.24 -7.23 -10.11
C MET A 91 -4.79 -6.89 -11.55
N ASP A 92 -5.74 -6.77 -12.47
CA ASP A 92 -5.44 -6.35 -13.83
C ASP A 92 -5.12 -4.85 -13.90
N ASN A 93 -4.35 -4.48 -14.92
CA ASN A 93 -3.85 -3.11 -15.04
C ASN A 93 -4.96 -2.05 -15.14
N ALA A 94 -6.04 -2.35 -15.87
CA ALA A 94 -7.13 -1.41 -16.07
C ALA A 94 -7.96 -1.22 -14.80
N GLY A 95 -8.31 -2.33 -14.14
CA GLY A 95 -9.06 -2.32 -12.89
C GLY A 95 -8.27 -1.66 -11.74
N CYS A 96 -6.97 -1.97 -11.63
CA CYS A 96 -6.10 -1.33 -10.66
C CYS A 96 -6.03 0.19 -10.89
N ALA A 97 -5.78 0.62 -12.12
CA ALA A 97 -5.72 2.05 -12.45
C ALA A 97 -7.06 2.75 -12.20
N ALA A 98 -8.17 2.12 -12.58
CA ALA A 98 -9.51 2.67 -12.34
C ALA A 98 -9.82 2.82 -10.86
N GLY A 99 -9.48 1.83 -10.03
CA GLY A 99 -9.69 1.87 -8.58
C GLY A 99 -8.87 2.97 -7.91
N ILE A 100 -7.60 3.12 -8.26
CA ILE A 100 -6.75 4.22 -7.77
C ILE A 100 -7.32 5.57 -8.21
N ALA A 101 -7.71 5.70 -9.48
CA ALA A 101 -8.27 6.95 -9.99
C ALA A 101 -9.59 7.32 -9.33
N ALA A 102 -10.46 6.34 -9.04
CA ALA A 102 -11.71 6.57 -8.32
C ALA A 102 -11.44 7.11 -6.91
N LEU A 103 -10.50 6.52 -6.18
CA LEU A 103 -10.10 6.99 -4.85
C LEU A 103 -9.56 8.42 -4.88
N LEU A 104 -8.69 8.74 -5.84
CA LEU A 104 -8.10 10.07 -5.96
C LEU A 104 -9.10 11.17 -6.37
N ARG A 105 -10.23 10.80 -6.98
CA ARG A 105 -11.31 11.74 -7.34
C ARG A 105 -12.29 12.00 -6.21
N ASP A 106 -12.25 11.22 -5.13
CA ASP A 106 -13.10 11.41 -3.96
C ASP A 106 -12.32 12.13 -2.85
N PRO A 107 -12.48 13.46 -2.71
CA PRO A 107 -11.68 14.24 -1.76
C PRO A 107 -12.00 13.91 -0.29
N ALA A 108 -13.17 13.31 0.00
CA ALA A 108 -13.57 12.94 1.35
C ALA A 108 -12.99 11.56 1.75
N ARG A 109 -12.72 10.70 0.78
CA ARG A 109 -12.37 9.31 1.03
C ARG A 109 -10.98 9.13 1.63
N MET A 110 -9.99 9.84 1.12
CA MET A 110 -8.60 9.74 1.61
C MET A 110 -8.45 10.13 3.09
N PRO A 111 -8.98 11.29 3.54
CA PRO A 111 -8.96 11.63 4.96
C PRO A 111 -9.68 10.62 5.84
N GLN A 112 -10.82 10.09 5.40
CA GLN A 112 -11.58 9.07 6.15
C GLN A 112 -10.77 7.79 6.35
N LEU A 113 -10.15 7.27 5.29
CA LEU A 113 -9.30 6.08 5.38
C LEU A 113 -8.09 6.32 6.30
N SER A 114 -7.46 7.49 6.21
CA SER A 114 -6.35 7.88 7.08
C SER A 114 -6.78 7.92 8.56
N GLU A 115 -7.91 8.53 8.87
CA GLU A 115 -8.46 8.59 10.22
C GLU A 115 -8.75 7.19 10.77
N ASN A 116 -9.31 6.31 9.95
CA ASN A 116 -9.57 4.92 10.32
C ASN A 116 -8.27 4.14 10.58
N CYS A 117 -7.23 4.37 9.77
CA CYS A 117 -5.90 3.80 10.02
C CYS A 117 -5.35 4.21 11.38
N VAL A 118 -5.48 5.48 11.76
CA VAL A 118 -5.00 5.98 13.06
C VAL A 118 -5.77 5.38 14.24
N LYS A 119 -7.07 5.12 14.07
CA LYS A 119 -7.94 4.60 15.13
C LYS A 119 -7.84 3.09 15.33
N ARG A 120 -7.41 2.37 14.30
CA ARG A 120 -7.36 0.90 14.32
C ARG A 120 -6.11 0.40 15.05
N ASP A 121 -6.31 -0.57 15.93
CA ASP A 121 -5.20 -1.32 16.54
C ASP A 121 -4.65 -2.34 15.52
N TYR A 122 -3.43 -2.12 15.08
CA TYR A 122 -2.68 -3.02 14.19
C TYR A 122 -1.65 -3.87 14.93
N LEU A 123 -1.55 -3.74 16.24
CA LEU A 123 -0.62 -4.48 17.05
C LEU A 123 -1.14 -5.90 17.28
N ASN A 124 -0.24 -6.85 17.40
CA ASN A 124 -0.59 -8.23 17.70
C ASN A 124 -0.71 -8.49 19.23
N SER A 125 -0.99 -7.47 20.02
CA SER A 125 -1.03 -7.55 21.49
C SER A 125 -1.92 -8.67 21.98
N ALA A 126 -3.16 -8.77 21.50
CA ALA A 126 -4.09 -9.83 21.86
C ALA A 126 -3.64 -11.24 21.43
N ALA A 127 -2.87 -11.35 20.33
CA ALA A 127 -2.32 -12.64 19.91
C ALA A 127 -1.14 -13.05 20.81
N VAL A 128 -0.33 -12.08 21.22
CA VAL A 128 0.78 -12.29 22.16
C VAL A 128 0.25 -12.72 23.54
N GLU A 129 -0.78 -12.05 24.04
CA GLU A 129 -1.44 -12.43 25.31
C GLU A 129 -2.00 -13.85 25.27
N LYS A 130 -2.68 -14.23 24.16
CA LYS A 130 -3.16 -15.60 23.97
C LYS A 130 -2.03 -16.60 23.93
N PHE A 131 -0.90 -16.26 23.33
CA PHE A 131 0.27 -17.14 23.30
C PHE A 131 0.84 -17.35 24.71
N TYR A 132 0.96 -16.31 25.52
CA TYR A 132 1.40 -16.44 26.91
C TYR A 132 0.45 -17.29 27.76
N ALA A 133 -0.87 -17.11 27.59
CA ALA A 133 -1.87 -17.90 28.30
C ALA A 133 -1.83 -19.41 27.95
N LEU A 134 -1.20 -19.82 26.83
CA LEU A 134 -1.00 -21.22 26.49
C LEU A 134 0.25 -21.84 27.15
N MET A 135 1.11 -21.01 27.74
CA MET A 135 2.35 -21.46 28.42
C MET A 135 2.19 -21.55 29.94
N GLU A 136 1.08 -21.06 30.49
CA GLU A 136 0.68 -21.24 31.89
C GLU A 136 -0.11 -22.53 32.09
#